data_70de807658bf35dc0ab211cef8365336
#
_entry.id   70de807658bf35dc0ab211cef8365336
#
_cell.length_a   1.000
_cell.length_b   1.000
_cell.length_c   1.000
_cell.angle_alpha   90.00
_cell.angle_beta   90.00
_cell.angle_gamma   90.00
#
_symmetry.space_group_name_H-M   'P 1'
#
loop_
_entity.id
_entity.type
_entity.pdbx_description
1 polymer ?
#
loop_
_entity_poly.entity_id
_entity_poly.type
_entity_poly.pdbx_seq_one_letter_code
_entity_poly.pdbx_strand_id
1 'polypeptide(L)'
;VMVMQIQKCNRLYTAEAHVHKIITHDDQLNLKGSLFKKDFNIHVPGSNRKVAIPMDATLKAYVDFSGFSAKNVNRQGDKIEIILPDPKVMLTSSKINHEGVRQFVSLTRRNYSDAELSQFEQQGRESIIRDIPNLDILEQARQSAANTLIPMLQDMGFAEENIKISFRKKFTF
;
A
#
# COMPACT_ATOMS: atom_id res chain seq x y z
N VAL A 1 25.40 -13.92 19.11
CA VAL A 1 25.83 -13.76 17.69
C VAL A 1 24.66 -13.51 16.78
N MET A 2 23.60 -14.35 16.77
CA MET A 2 22.42 -14.21 15.88
C MET A 2 21.66 -12.88 16.03
N VAL A 3 21.33 -12.48 17.26
CA VAL A 3 20.63 -11.20 17.51
C VAL A 3 21.42 -10.03 16.95
N MET A 4 22.75 -10.02 17.09
CA MET A 4 23.62 -8.98 16.55
C MET A 4 23.68 -8.97 15.02
N GLN A 5 23.56 -10.12 14.35
CA GLN A 5 23.52 -10.17 12.88
C GLN A 5 22.20 -9.64 12.33
N ILE A 6 21.08 -10.00 12.95
CA ILE A 6 19.75 -9.49 12.57
C ILE A 6 19.63 -7.98 12.85
N GLN A 7 20.15 -7.50 13.99
CA GLN A 7 20.14 -6.07 14.33
C GLN A 7 20.97 -5.18 13.38
N LYS A 8 21.95 -5.72 12.68
CA LYS A 8 22.71 -4.97 11.67
C LYS A 8 21.89 -4.63 10.43
N CYS A 9 20.82 -5.36 10.17
CA CYS A 9 19.85 -5.07 9.13
C CYS A 9 18.65 -4.34 9.72
N ASN A 10 18.59 -3.02 9.66
CA ASN A 10 17.46 -2.27 10.19
C ASN A 10 16.13 -2.64 9.51
N ARG A 11 16.16 -3.01 8.23
CA ARG A 11 15.00 -3.40 7.45
C ARG A 11 15.35 -4.53 6.50
N LEU A 12 14.50 -5.55 6.44
CA LEU A 12 14.55 -6.59 5.43
C LEU A 12 13.40 -6.35 4.43
N TYR A 13 13.73 -5.95 3.22
CA TYR A 13 12.74 -5.84 2.13
C TYR A 13 12.44 -7.25 1.62
N THR A 14 11.18 -7.61 1.66
CA THR A 14 10.74 -9.00 1.49
C THR A 14 9.78 -9.23 0.35
N ALA A 15 9.08 -8.18 -0.11
CA ALA A 15 8.20 -8.27 -1.26
C ALA A 15 8.08 -6.92 -1.98
N GLU A 16 7.81 -6.98 -3.28
CA GLU A 16 7.50 -5.83 -4.11
C GLU A 16 6.27 -6.15 -4.96
N ALA A 17 5.36 -5.19 -5.08
CA ALA A 17 4.18 -5.32 -5.92
C ALA A 17 4.04 -4.08 -6.81
N HIS A 18 3.67 -4.33 -8.08
CA HIS A 18 3.29 -3.28 -9.03
C HIS A 18 1.77 -3.25 -9.12
N VAL A 19 1.21 -2.08 -8.86
CA VAL A 19 -0.24 -1.86 -8.88
C VAL A 19 -0.57 -0.95 -10.04
N HIS A 20 -1.45 -1.40 -10.92
CA HIS A 20 -2.07 -0.58 -11.95
C HIS A 20 -3.51 -0.26 -11.53
N LYS A 21 -3.85 1.02 -11.47
CA LYS A 21 -5.19 1.48 -11.07
C LYS A 21 -5.70 2.55 -12.03
N ILE A 22 -6.95 2.45 -12.43
CA ILE A 22 -7.64 3.49 -13.18
C ILE A 22 -8.50 4.28 -12.20
N ILE A 23 -8.21 5.57 -12.07
CA ILE A 23 -8.99 6.49 -11.27
C ILE A 23 -10.00 7.14 -12.19
N THR A 24 -11.28 7.06 -11.82
CA THR A 24 -12.35 7.70 -12.57
C THR A 24 -12.99 8.80 -11.73
N HIS A 25 -13.25 9.93 -12.36
CA HIS A 25 -14.01 11.01 -11.75
C HIS A 25 -15.09 11.49 -12.72
N ASP A 26 -16.27 11.76 -12.18
CA ASP A 26 -17.43 12.25 -12.91
C ASP A 26 -17.95 13.45 -12.15
N ASP A 27 -18.09 14.58 -12.82
CA ASP A 27 -18.67 15.77 -12.22
C ASP A 27 -19.72 16.44 -13.14
N GLN A 28 -20.61 17.16 -12.50
CA GLN A 28 -21.71 17.88 -13.15
C GLN A 28 -21.84 19.27 -12.51
N LEU A 29 -22.17 20.27 -13.31
CA LEU A 29 -22.47 21.60 -12.80
C LEU A 29 -23.85 21.63 -12.12
N ASN A 30 -23.83 22.04 -10.86
CA ASN A 30 -25.01 22.30 -10.07
C ASN A 30 -25.05 23.80 -9.73
N LEU A 31 -26.10 24.48 -10.15
CA LEU A 31 -26.36 25.85 -9.74
C LEU A 31 -27.10 25.84 -8.41
N LYS A 32 -26.43 26.32 -7.36
CA LYS A 32 -27.02 26.48 -6.03
C LYS A 32 -27.29 27.95 -5.79
N GLY A 33 -28.44 28.27 -5.25
CA GLY A 33 -28.76 29.63 -4.86
C GLY A 33 -29.93 29.66 -3.91
N SER A 34 -30.21 30.86 -3.37
CA SER A 34 -31.39 31.11 -2.55
C SER A 34 -32.19 32.24 -3.17
N LEU A 35 -33.46 31.99 -3.44
CA LEU A 35 -34.41 32.98 -3.94
C LEU A 35 -35.64 32.99 -3.03
N PHE A 36 -36.03 34.16 -2.51
CA PHE A 36 -37.18 34.32 -1.61
C PHE A 36 -37.19 33.37 -0.40
N LYS A 37 -36.01 33.17 0.23
CA LYS A 37 -35.80 32.23 1.38
C LYS A 37 -36.00 30.74 1.06
N LYS A 38 -36.03 30.38 -0.22
CA LYS A 38 -36.00 28.97 -0.66
C LYS A 38 -34.69 28.71 -1.37
N ASP A 39 -33.97 27.71 -0.89
CA ASP A 39 -32.77 27.24 -1.54
C ASP A 39 -33.11 26.40 -2.75
N PHE A 40 -32.38 26.59 -3.84
CA PHE A 40 -32.52 25.78 -5.04
C PHE A 40 -31.19 25.16 -5.41
N ASN A 41 -31.25 23.95 -5.95
CA ASN A 41 -30.13 23.24 -6.53
C ASN A 41 -30.56 22.70 -7.88
N ILE A 42 -30.14 23.39 -8.93
CA ILE A 42 -30.53 23.06 -10.32
C ILE A 42 -29.35 22.36 -10.97
N HIS A 43 -29.60 21.13 -11.41
CA HIS A 43 -28.65 20.39 -12.24
C HIS A 43 -28.70 21.00 -13.67
N VAL A 44 -27.49 21.36 -14.19
CA VAL A 44 -27.38 21.89 -15.57
C VAL A 44 -27.24 20.71 -16.53
N PRO A 45 -28.28 20.43 -17.36
CA PRO A 45 -28.18 19.33 -18.33
C PRO A 45 -27.05 19.58 -19.32
N GLY A 46 -26.34 18.48 -19.71
CA GLY A 46 -25.26 18.58 -20.67
C GLY A 46 -23.98 19.25 -20.13
N SER A 47 -23.81 19.32 -18.80
CA SER A 47 -22.64 19.90 -18.16
C SER A 47 -21.67 18.84 -17.62
N ASN A 48 -21.76 17.63 -18.12
CA ASN A 48 -20.97 16.49 -17.58
C ASN A 48 -19.51 16.55 -18.02
N ARG A 49 -18.62 16.27 -17.10
CA ARG A 49 -17.20 15.94 -17.36
C ARG A 49 -16.87 14.58 -16.75
N LYS A 50 -16.12 13.78 -17.47
CA LYS A 50 -15.59 12.51 -16.99
C LYS A 50 -14.12 12.44 -17.30
N VAL A 51 -13.35 11.86 -16.39
CA VAL A 51 -11.94 11.55 -16.62
C VAL A 51 -11.63 10.16 -16.14
N ALA A 52 -10.80 9.46 -16.89
CA ALA A 52 -10.16 8.21 -16.49
C ALA A 52 -8.65 8.42 -16.54
N ILE A 53 -8.01 8.17 -15.42
CA ILE A 53 -6.58 8.43 -15.22
C ILE A 53 -5.92 7.10 -14.85
N PRO A 54 -5.16 6.47 -15.76
CA PRO A 54 -4.35 5.31 -15.43
C PRO A 54 -3.17 5.73 -14.55
N MET A 55 -2.96 4.99 -13.48
CA MET A 55 -1.91 5.23 -12.50
C MET A 55 -1.16 3.95 -12.20
N ASP A 56 0.15 4.01 -12.26
CA ASP A 56 1.06 2.92 -11.88
C ASP A 56 1.71 3.25 -10.56
N ALA A 57 1.77 2.28 -9.67
CA ALA A 57 2.40 2.43 -8.37
C ALA A 57 3.24 1.21 -8.01
N THR A 58 4.31 1.44 -7.26
CA THR A 58 5.14 0.38 -6.70
C THR A 58 5.03 0.41 -5.18
N LEU A 59 4.70 -0.75 -4.64
CA LEU A 59 4.64 -1.01 -3.21
C LEU A 59 5.83 -1.90 -2.83
N LYS A 60 6.50 -1.59 -1.71
CA LYS A 60 7.52 -2.45 -1.12
C LYS A 60 7.13 -2.81 0.30
N ALA A 61 7.22 -4.09 0.60
CA ALA A 61 7.03 -4.60 1.96
C ALA A 61 8.38 -4.88 2.62
N TYR A 62 8.47 -4.61 3.91
CA TYR A 62 9.69 -4.84 4.69
C TYR A 62 9.35 -5.23 6.13
N VAL A 63 10.23 -6.02 6.74
CA VAL A 63 10.22 -6.30 8.17
C VAL A 63 11.20 -5.35 8.85
N ASP A 64 10.73 -4.66 9.89
CA ASP A 64 11.51 -3.68 10.64
C ASP A 64 12.15 -4.35 11.86
N PHE A 65 13.45 -4.50 11.83
CA PHE A 65 14.22 -5.14 12.90
C PHE A 65 14.75 -4.17 13.97
N SER A 66 14.40 -2.90 13.91
CA SER A 66 14.91 -1.90 14.87
C SER A 66 14.59 -2.24 16.34
N GLY A 67 13.46 -2.92 16.58
CA GLY A 67 13.05 -3.40 17.90
C GLY A 67 13.38 -4.87 18.18
N PHE A 68 14.11 -5.56 17.30
CA PHE A 68 14.42 -6.97 17.46
C PHE A 68 15.46 -7.16 18.59
N SER A 69 15.20 -8.10 19.48
CA SER A 69 16.04 -8.38 20.64
C SER A 69 16.01 -9.86 21.02
N ALA A 70 16.77 -10.26 22.01
CA ALA A 70 16.77 -11.63 22.53
C ALA A 70 15.37 -12.10 22.99
N LYS A 71 14.47 -11.18 23.36
CA LYS A 71 13.07 -11.48 23.74
C LYS A 71 12.23 -12.00 22.56
N ASN A 72 12.70 -11.79 21.34
CA ASN A 72 12.06 -12.26 20.12
C ASN A 72 12.52 -13.65 19.68
N VAL A 73 13.46 -14.24 20.44
CA VAL A 73 14.01 -15.56 20.18
C VAL A 73 13.67 -16.48 21.35
N ASN A 74 12.91 -17.52 21.09
CA ASN A 74 12.57 -18.54 22.06
C ASN A 74 13.27 -19.84 21.68
N ARG A 75 14.20 -20.29 22.50
CA ARG A 75 14.94 -21.53 22.29
C ARG A 75 14.60 -22.55 23.38
N GLN A 76 14.23 -23.76 22.96
CA GLN A 76 13.93 -24.89 23.84
C GLN A 76 14.67 -26.12 23.30
N GLY A 77 15.86 -26.40 23.86
CA GLY A 77 16.73 -27.47 23.36
C GLY A 77 17.14 -27.22 21.90
N ASP A 78 16.76 -28.15 21.04
CA ASP A 78 17.04 -28.08 19.60
C ASP A 78 15.99 -27.28 18.80
N LYS A 79 14.89 -26.87 19.45
CA LYS A 79 13.85 -26.06 18.82
C LYS A 79 14.11 -24.58 18.99
N ILE A 80 13.85 -23.81 17.94
CA ILE A 80 13.95 -22.35 17.94
C ILE A 80 12.72 -21.72 17.32
N GLU A 81 12.16 -20.73 18.00
CA GLU A 81 11.11 -19.87 17.47
C GLU A 81 11.61 -18.43 17.38
N ILE A 82 11.47 -17.83 16.21
CA ILE A 82 11.75 -16.42 15.97
C ILE A 82 10.43 -15.68 15.82
N ILE A 83 10.21 -14.66 16.64
CA ILE A 83 8.99 -13.84 16.61
C ILE A 83 9.34 -12.51 15.96
N LEU A 84 8.85 -12.30 14.74
CA LEU A 84 9.07 -11.09 13.95
C LEU A 84 7.94 -10.08 14.13
N PRO A 85 8.20 -8.77 13.96
CA PRO A 85 7.14 -7.80 13.77
C PRO A 85 6.42 -8.08 12.45
N ASP A 86 5.15 -7.71 12.36
CA ASP A 86 4.40 -7.82 11.12
C ASP A 86 5.02 -6.91 10.04
N PRO A 87 5.09 -7.35 8.78
CA PRO A 87 5.62 -6.53 7.70
C PRO A 87 4.87 -5.21 7.57
N LYS A 88 5.62 -4.17 7.20
CA LYS A 88 5.08 -2.87 6.82
C LYS A 88 5.15 -2.71 5.31
N VAL A 89 4.19 -1.99 4.73
CA VAL A 89 4.17 -1.69 3.30
C VAL A 89 4.32 -0.19 3.10
N MET A 90 5.14 0.20 2.14
CA MET A 90 5.32 1.58 1.73
C MET A 90 5.10 1.73 0.23
N LEU A 91 4.48 2.84 -0.15
CA LEU A 91 4.38 3.28 -1.53
C LEU A 91 5.70 3.97 -1.90
N THR A 92 6.50 3.38 -2.77
CA THR A 92 7.82 3.91 -3.15
C THR A 92 7.76 4.78 -4.39
N SER A 93 6.83 4.53 -5.28
CA SER A 93 6.58 5.38 -6.45
C SER A 93 5.11 5.33 -6.86
N SER A 94 4.66 6.42 -7.44
CA SER A 94 3.39 6.49 -8.15
C SER A 94 3.53 7.43 -9.34
N LYS A 95 2.96 7.06 -10.48
CA LYS A 95 3.01 7.84 -11.71
C LYS A 95 1.69 7.77 -12.43
N ILE A 96 1.22 8.91 -12.93
CA ILE A 96 0.14 8.95 -13.90
C ILE A 96 0.71 8.62 -15.28
N ASN A 97 0.02 7.76 -15.99
CA ASN A 97 0.23 7.62 -17.42
C ASN A 97 -0.56 8.70 -18.16
N HIS A 98 0.09 9.84 -18.40
CA HIS A 98 -0.54 11.00 -19.06
C HIS A 98 -1.07 10.69 -20.45
N GLU A 99 -0.39 9.83 -21.22
CA GLU A 99 -0.84 9.41 -22.54
C GLU A 99 -2.11 8.57 -22.51
N GLY A 100 -2.33 7.87 -21.39
CA GLY A 100 -3.50 7.05 -21.14
C GLY A 100 -4.71 7.81 -20.57
N VAL A 101 -4.54 9.09 -20.17
CA VAL A 101 -5.64 9.89 -19.65
C VAL A 101 -6.71 10.09 -20.72
N ARG A 102 -7.94 9.76 -20.39
CA ARG A 102 -9.10 9.94 -21.24
C ARG A 102 -10.07 10.89 -20.56
N GLN A 103 -10.44 11.95 -21.29
CA GLN A 103 -11.40 12.94 -20.80
C GLN A 103 -12.59 13.02 -21.76
N PHE A 104 -13.79 13.03 -21.19
CA PHE A 104 -15.00 13.42 -21.85
C PHE A 104 -15.48 14.73 -21.23
N VAL A 105 -15.61 15.77 -22.05
CA VAL A 105 -15.97 17.10 -21.60
C VAL A 105 -17.07 17.62 -22.51
N SER A 106 -18.20 17.98 -21.92
CA SER A 106 -19.32 18.57 -22.69
C SER A 106 -18.97 19.97 -23.22
N LEU A 107 -19.65 20.40 -24.27
CA LEU A 107 -19.39 21.67 -24.95
C LEU A 107 -19.47 22.91 -24.04
N THR A 108 -20.15 22.80 -22.92
CA THR A 108 -20.33 23.89 -21.93
C THR A 108 -19.24 23.93 -20.86
N ARG A 109 -18.27 23.04 -20.91
CA ARG A 109 -17.26 22.87 -19.89
C ARG A 109 -15.83 22.93 -20.48
N ARG A 110 -14.85 23.20 -19.61
CA ARG A 110 -13.42 23.12 -19.95
C ARG A 110 -12.85 21.78 -19.50
N ASN A 111 -11.77 21.37 -20.15
CA ASN A 111 -11.00 20.23 -19.72
C ASN A 111 -10.56 20.36 -18.25
N TYR A 112 -10.25 19.24 -17.62
CA TYR A 112 -9.65 19.25 -16.30
C TYR A 112 -8.28 19.94 -16.36
N SER A 113 -8.05 20.82 -15.40
CA SER A 113 -6.78 21.52 -15.24
C SER A 113 -5.73 20.59 -14.64
N ASP A 114 -4.46 20.96 -14.76
CA ASP A 114 -3.36 20.21 -14.15
C ASP A 114 -3.49 20.13 -12.61
N ALA A 115 -4.04 21.17 -11.99
CA ALA A 115 -4.32 21.18 -10.55
C ALA A 115 -5.38 20.13 -10.17
N GLU A 116 -6.46 19.99 -10.96
CA GLU A 116 -7.48 18.97 -10.75
C GLU A 116 -6.90 17.57 -10.98
N LEU A 117 -6.08 17.37 -12.01
CA LEU A 117 -5.42 16.10 -12.29
C LEU A 117 -4.47 15.70 -11.15
N SER A 118 -3.70 16.66 -10.61
CA SER A 118 -2.83 16.43 -9.45
C SER A 118 -3.60 16.04 -8.19
N GLN A 119 -4.79 16.62 -8.01
CA GLN A 119 -5.68 16.24 -6.91
C GLN A 119 -6.20 14.81 -7.07
N PHE A 120 -6.55 14.39 -8.28
CA PHE A 120 -6.94 13.01 -8.56
C PHE A 120 -5.79 12.02 -8.37
N GLU A 121 -4.54 12.43 -8.70
CA GLU A 121 -3.35 11.64 -8.41
C GLU A 121 -3.24 11.38 -6.90
N GLN A 122 -3.37 12.42 -6.08
CA GLN A 122 -3.34 12.28 -4.64
C GLN A 122 -4.42 11.34 -4.12
N GLN A 123 -5.65 11.47 -4.61
CA GLN A 123 -6.75 10.57 -4.27
C GLN A 123 -6.47 9.12 -4.69
N GLY A 124 -5.82 8.93 -5.84
CA GLY A 124 -5.39 7.63 -6.32
C GLY A 124 -4.36 6.98 -5.41
N ARG A 125 -3.35 7.73 -4.97
CA ARG A 125 -2.35 7.28 -4.00
C ARG A 125 -3.00 6.83 -2.70
N GLU A 126 -3.89 7.64 -2.14
CA GLU A 126 -4.62 7.33 -0.92
C GLU A 126 -5.49 6.08 -1.08
N SER A 127 -6.11 5.92 -2.26
CA SER A 127 -6.90 4.74 -2.56
C SER A 127 -6.05 3.47 -2.64
N ILE A 128 -4.86 3.53 -3.27
CA ILE A 128 -3.92 2.41 -3.31
C ILE A 128 -3.48 2.04 -1.88
N ILE A 129 -3.15 3.04 -1.06
CA ILE A 129 -2.74 2.80 0.34
C ILE A 129 -3.87 2.13 1.14
N ARG A 130 -5.11 2.56 0.96
CA ARG A 130 -6.28 1.93 1.62
C ARG A 130 -6.51 0.48 1.18
N ASP A 131 -6.14 0.14 -0.04
CA ASP A 131 -6.32 -1.20 -0.60
C ASP A 131 -5.23 -2.19 -0.17
N ILE A 132 -4.10 -1.72 0.40
CA ILE A 132 -2.97 -2.56 0.83
C ILE A 132 -3.41 -3.77 1.67
N PRO A 133 -4.32 -3.65 2.66
CA PRO A 133 -4.76 -4.80 3.45
C PRO A 133 -5.45 -5.90 2.63
N ASN A 134 -5.98 -5.56 1.46
CA ASN A 134 -6.67 -6.50 0.56
C ASN A 134 -5.72 -7.10 -0.48
N LEU A 135 -4.45 -6.67 -0.50
CA LEU A 135 -3.43 -7.21 -1.38
C LEU A 135 -2.65 -8.32 -0.67
N ASP A 136 -2.25 -9.34 -1.40
CA ASP A 136 -1.48 -10.47 -0.86
C ASP A 136 -0.04 -10.09 -0.48
N ILE A 137 0.37 -8.84 -0.66
CA ILE A 137 1.75 -8.38 -0.46
C ILE A 137 2.24 -8.62 0.98
N LEU A 138 1.37 -8.50 1.98
CA LEU A 138 1.73 -8.75 3.39
C LEU A 138 2.02 -10.24 3.62
N GLU A 139 1.22 -11.13 3.06
CA GLU A 139 1.44 -12.58 3.19
C GLU A 139 2.68 -13.02 2.42
N GLN A 140 2.87 -12.53 1.21
CA GLN A 140 4.09 -12.75 0.44
C GLN A 140 5.33 -12.25 1.19
N ALA A 141 5.22 -11.12 1.88
CA ALA A 141 6.31 -10.57 2.67
C ALA A 141 6.65 -11.45 3.88
N ARG A 142 5.65 -12.01 4.57
CA ARG A 142 5.87 -12.96 5.68
C ARG A 142 6.56 -14.22 5.19
N GLN A 143 6.07 -14.80 4.11
CA GLN A 143 6.64 -15.98 3.49
C GLN A 143 8.09 -15.76 3.07
N SER A 144 8.36 -14.65 2.40
CA SER A 144 9.68 -14.29 1.92
C SER A 144 10.66 -14.04 3.07
N ALA A 145 10.21 -13.42 4.16
CA ALA A 145 11.03 -13.23 5.36
C ALA A 145 11.37 -14.59 6.01
N ALA A 146 10.41 -15.51 6.11
CA ALA A 146 10.65 -16.85 6.62
C ALA A 146 11.64 -17.61 5.74
N ASN A 147 11.47 -17.59 4.42
CA ASN A 147 12.35 -18.23 3.45
C ASN A 147 13.79 -17.68 3.49
N THR A 148 13.96 -16.43 3.91
CA THR A 148 15.29 -15.82 4.08
C THR A 148 15.94 -16.25 5.39
N LEU A 149 15.17 -16.36 6.46
CA LEU A 149 15.72 -16.64 7.80
C LEU A 149 15.94 -18.12 8.08
N ILE A 150 15.12 -19.02 7.50
CA ILE A 150 15.23 -20.46 7.72
C ILE A 150 16.62 -20.99 7.35
N PRO A 151 17.19 -20.73 6.15
CA PRO A 151 18.54 -21.17 5.81
C PRO A 151 19.60 -20.66 6.76
N MET A 152 19.49 -19.40 7.21
CA MET A 152 20.44 -18.83 8.17
C MET A 152 20.43 -19.57 9.52
N LEU A 153 19.27 -20.05 9.95
CA LEU A 153 19.12 -20.84 11.16
C LEU A 153 19.63 -22.28 10.97
N GLN A 154 19.42 -22.85 9.77
CA GLN A 154 19.99 -24.14 9.41
C GLN A 154 21.52 -24.11 9.42
N ASP A 155 22.14 -23.06 8.88
CA ASP A 155 23.60 -22.84 8.93
C ASP A 155 24.14 -22.71 10.37
N MET A 156 23.27 -22.31 11.31
CA MET A 156 23.57 -22.25 12.73
C MET A 156 23.38 -23.59 13.46
N GLY A 157 22.99 -24.65 12.74
CA GLY A 157 22.88 -26.01 13.25
C GLY A 157 21.48 -26.43 13.68
N PHE A 158 20.42 -25.67 13.37
CA PHE A 158 19.05 -26.07 13.63
C PHE A 158 18.49 -26.88 12.45
N ALA A 159 17.84 -28.02 12.71
CA ALA A 159 17.10 -28.74 11.70
C ALA A 159 15.82 -27.96 11.31
N GLU A 160 15.41 -28.03 10.04
CA GLU A 160 14.28 -27.25 9.50
C GLU A 160 12.98 -27.47 10.28
N GLU A 161 12.70 -28.75 10.63
CA GLU A 161 11.53 -29.13 11.42
C GLU A 161 11.50 -28.55 12.84
N ASN A 162 12.64 -28.06 13.31
CA ASN A 162 12.80 -27.43 14.63
C ASN A 162 12.78 -25.90 14.58
N ILE A 163 12.64 -25.30 13.38
CA ILE A 163 12.61 -23.87 13.17
C ILE A 163 11.17 -23.40 13.01
N LYS A 164 10.78 -22.42 13.80
CA LYS A 164 9.48 -21.75 13.67
C LYS A 164 9.66 -20.25 13.52
N ILE A 165 9.09 -19.68 12.46
CA ILE A 165 9.02 -18.23 12.27
C ILE A 165 7.57 -17.79 12.49
N SER A 166 7.36 -16.88 13.43
CA SER A 166 6.06 -16.33 13.80
C SER A 166 6.06 -14.83 13.60
N PHE A 167 4.89 -14.25 13.29
CA PHE A 167 4.72 -12.80 13.13
C PHE A 167 3.75 -12.27 14.16
N ARG A 168 4.09 -11.13 14.78
CA ARG A 168 3.18 -10.37 15.65
C ARG A 168 2.23 -9.57 14.78
N LYS A 169 1.06 -10.13 14.48
CA LYS A 169 0.00 -9.38 13.80
C LYS A 169 -0.42 -8.22 14.70
N LYS A 170 -0.45 -7.00 14.15
CA LYS A 170 -1.08 -5.87 14.84
C LYS A 170 -2.58 -6.11 14.81
N PHE A 171 -3.15 -6.43 15.96
CA PHE A 171 -4.59 -6.29 16.14
C PHE A 171 -4.86 -4.79 16.23
N THR A 172 -5.47 -4.24 15.19
CA THR A 172 -6.12 -2.94 15.27
C THR A 172 -7.52 -3.20 15.82
N PHE A 173 -7.81 -2.65 17.01
CA PHE A 173 -9.16 -2.59 17.53
C PHE A 173 -9.96 -1.52 16.81
#